data_b750502b74f1a95c0cba46219a29bc6c
#
_entry.id   b750502b74f1a95c0cba46219a29bc6c
#
_cell.length_a   1.000
_cell.length_b   1.000
_cell.length_c   1.000
_cell.angle_alpha   90.00
_cell.angle_beta   90.00
_cell.angle_gamma   90.00
#
_symmetry.space_group_name_H-M   'P 1'
#
loop_
_entity.id
_entity.type
_entity.pdbx_description
1 polymer ?
#
loop_
_entity_poly.entity_id
_entity_poly.type
_entity_poly.pdbx_seq_one_letter_code
_entity_poly.pdbx_strand_id
1 'polypeptide(L)'
;MIYLSEETSSQENMEAWLSQLSDPEFPLLKDSVLKLVKPRLVACNFEEKSAEFAFTVEDWQLNPEKGLHGGIMATNFDVSFGLLSHYFAKQHMVSTVTIHTTFLKPVMPNDVIHYKVQMSNLGRTIHSMTAEAWLERDNILAATASASYMKLHQTFDSPI
;
A
#
# COMPACT_ATOMS: atom_id res chain seq x y z
N MET A 1 9.12 14.72 -10.06
CA MET A 1 8.79 13.28 -9.96
C MET A 1 10.09 12.49 -10.00
N ILE A 2 10.28 11.58 -9.05
CA ILE A 2 11.42 10.66 -9.08
C ILE A 2 10.99 9.48 -9.97
N TYR A 3 11.53 9.40 -11.18
CA TYR A 3 11.31 8.25 -12.05
C TYR A 3 12.08 7.03 -11.53
N LEU A 4 11.42 5.88 -11.49
CA LEU A 4 12.03 4.63 -11.11
C LEU A 4 12.73 4.02 -12.32
N SER A 5 14.05 4.16 -12.42
CA SER A 5 14.87 3.41 -13.38
C SER A 5 15.45 2.15 -12.73
N GLU A 6 15.81 1.16 -13.53
CA GLU A 6 16.42 -0.09 -13.01
C GLU A 6 17.78 0.17 -12.30
N GLU A 7 18.48 1.24 -12.68
CA GLU A 7 19.79 1.59 -12.14
C GLU A 7 19.73 2.27 -10.76
N THR A 8 18.55 2.70 -10.29
CA THR A 8 18.40 3.51 -9.07
C THR A 8 17.76 2.76 -7.90
N SER A 9 17.82 1.43 -7.87
CA SER A 9 17.25 0.65 -6.78
C SER A 9 18.15 0.65 -5.55
N SER A 10 17.75 1.33 -4.50
CA SER A 10 18.44 1.41 -3.21
C SER A 10 17.45 1.77 -2.10
N GLN A 11 17.90 1.64 -0.85
CA GLN A 11 17.14 2.09 0.32
C GLN A 11 16.78 3.59 0.20
N GLU A 12 17.75 4.43 -0.12
CA GLU A 12 17.53 5.88 -0.25
C GLU A 12 16.54 6.23 -1.36
N ASN A 13 16.62 5.53 -2.49
CA ASN A 13 15.69 5.72 -3.60
C ASN A 13 14.27 5.25 -3.23
N MET A 14 14.13 4.14 -2.51
CA MET A 14 12.85 3.63 -2.04
C MET A 14 12.18 4.61 -1.07
N GLU A 15 12.93 5.11 -0.09
CA GLU A 15 12.46 6.13 0.86
C GLU A 15 12.03 7.40 0.13
N ALA A 16 12.85 7.90 -0.77
CA ALA A 16 12.56 9.12 -1.53
C ALA A 16 11.31 8.97 -2.39
N TRP A 17 11.13 7.82 -3.05
CA TRP A 17 9.95 7.57 -3.88
C TRP A 17 8.68 7.45 -3.05
N LEU A 18 8.68 6.65 -1.97
CA LEU A 18 7.53 6.46 -1.10
C LEU A 18 7.19 7.73 -0.29
N SER A 19 8.16 8.58 0.00
CA SER A 19 7.94 9.86 0.69
C SER A 19 7.13 10.86 -0.15
N GLN A 20 7.05 10.69 -1.46
CA GLN A 20 6.21 11.51 -2.34
C GLN A 20 4.71 11.37 -2.03
N LEU A 21 4.28 10.36 -1.26
CA LEU A 21 2.91 10.24 -0.75
C LEU A 21 2.49 11.45 0.11
N SER A 22 3.44 12.21 0.64
CA SER A 22 3.19 13.44 1.40
C SER A 22 3.02 14.67 0.50
N ASP A 23 3.31 14.56 -0.79
CA ASP A 23 3.18 15.64 -1.76
C ASP A 23 1.82 15.55 -2.47
N PRO A 24 0.92 16.54 -2.29
CA PRO A 24 -0.39 16.54 -2.95
C PRO A 24 -0.32 16.54 -4.49
N GLU A 25 0.80 16.99 -5.05
CA GLU A 25 1.04 17.02 -6.50
C GLU A 25 1.62 15.69 -7.04
N PHE A 26 1.87 14.72 -6.16
CA PHE A 26 2.35 13.41 -6.60
C PHE A 26 1.33 12.74 -7.52
N PRO A 27 1.69 12.38 -8.76
CA PRO A 27 0.73 11.93 -9.76
C PRO A 27 -0.11 10.72 -9.37
N LEU A 28 0.41 9.81 -8.52
CA LEU A 28 -0.36 8.67 -8.02
C LEU A 28 -1.52 9.09 -7.10
N LEU A 29 -1.44 10.26 -6.47
CA LEU A 29 -2.50 10.79 -5.61
C LEU A 29 -3.60 11.46 -6.41
N LYS A 30 -3.27 12.02 -7.58
CA LYS A 30 -4.22 12.80 -8.36
C LYS A 30 -5.33 11.90 -8.89
N ASP A 31 -6.58 12.29 -8.63
CA ASP A 31 -7.78 11.60 -9.11
C ASP A 31 -7.85 10.11 -8.77
N SER A 32 -7.23 9.72 -7.64
CA SER A 32 -7.15 8.33 -7.18
C SER A 32 -7.69 8.14 -5.76
N VAL A 33 -7.96 6.89 -5.39
CA VAL A 33 -8.39 6.51 -4.04
C VAL A 33 -7.33 6.87 -2.98
N LEU A 34 -6.05 6.96 -3.34
CA LEU A 34 -4.97 7.34 -2.43
C LEU A 34 -5.21 8.72 -1.82
N LYS A 35 -5.78 9.66 -2.59
CA LYS A 35 -6.14 11.00 -2.10
C LYS A 35 -7.20 10.95 -0.99
N LEU A 36 -8.07 9.96 -1.02
CA LEU A 36 -9.14 9.80 -0.03
C LEU A 36 -8.67 9.05 1.21
N VAL A 37 -7.90 7.97 1.05
CA VAL A 37 -7.44 7.14 2.18
C VAL A 37 -6.14 7.64 2.82
N LYS A 38 -5.40 8.54 2.17
CA LYS A 38 -4.25 9.29 2.68
C LYS A 38 -3.19 8.41 3.34
N PRO A 39 -2.57 7.47 2.62
CA PRO A 39 -1.50 6.64 3.16
C PRO A 39 -0.31 7.50 3.58
N ARG A 40 0.27 7.20 4.74
CA ARG A 40 1.52 7.82 5.20
C ARG A 40 2.60 6.76 5.30
N LEU A 41 3.76 7.00 4.70
CA LEU A 41 4.92 6.14 4.90
C LEU A 41 5.39 6.22 6.35
N VAL A 42 5.57 5.07 7.00
CA VAL A 42 6.16 4.93 8.34
C VAL A 42 7.61 4.44 8.23
N ALA A 43 7.82 3.37 7.47
CA ALA A 43 9.13 2.79 7.25
C ALA A 43 9.15 1.99 5.94
N CYS A 44 10.34 1.77 5.39
CA CYS A 44 10.57 0.79 4.34
C CYS A 44 11.95 0.18 4.46
N ASN A 45 12.11 -1.03 3.90
CA ASN A 45 13.37 -1.74 3.86
C ASN A 45 13.56 -2.36 2.47
N PHE A 46 14.55 -1.86 1.75
CA PHE A 46 14.81 -2.30 0.37
C PHE A 46 15.30 -3.74 0.29
N GLU A 47 16.21 -4.14 1.18
CA GLU A 47 16.76 -5.52 1.18
C GLU A 47 15.70 -6.55 1.51
N GLU A 48 14.89 -6.27 2.53
CA GLU A 48 13.77 -7.13 2.94
C GLU A 48 12.56 -7.03 2.00
N LYS A 49 12.53 -6.03 1.12
CA LYS A 49 11.40 -5.73 0.24
C LYS A 49 10.10 -5.57 1.03
N SER A 50 10.13 -4.71 2.03
CA SER A 50 9.01 -4.43 2.92
C SER A 50 8.74 -2.94 3.05
N ALA A 51 7.51 -2.61 3.41
CA ALA A 51 7.11 -1.23 3.74
C ALA A 51 6.01 -1.24 4.80
N GLU A 52 5.92 -0.15 5.54
CA GLU A 52 4.88 0.09 6.53
C GLU A 52 4.20 1.41 6.24
N PHE A 53 2.88 1.38 6.12
CA PHE A 53 2.04 2.55 5.89
C PHE A 53 1.03 2.71 7.01
N ALA A 54 0.79 3.94 7.44
CA ALA A 54 -0.24 4.27 8.42
C ALA A 54 -1.43 4.97 7.77
N PHE A 55 -2.63 4.62 8.23
CA PHE A 55 -3.89 5.20 7.80
C PHE A 55 -4.71 5.61 9.04
N THR A 56 -5.29 6.80 9.00
CA THR A 56 -6.20 7.25 10.05
C THR A 56 -7.65 6.98 9.64
N VAL A 57 -8.44 6.42 10.53
CA VAL A 57 -9.86 6.12 10.28
C VAL A 57 -10.68 7.41 10.37
N GLU A 58 -11.31 7.79 9.26
CA GLU A 58 -12.18 8.97 9.14
C GLU A 58 -13.67 8.54 9.14
N ASP A 59 -14.57 9.46 9.51
CA ASP A 59 -16.01 9.18 9.65
C ASP A 59 -16.69 8.63 8.40
N TRP A 60 -16.25 9.04 7.21
CA TRP A 60 -16.81 8.55 5.93
C TRP A 60 -16.48 7.08 5.65
N GLN A 61 -15.53 6.51 6.38
CA GLN A 61 -15.05 5.13 6.22
C GLN A 61 -15.83 4.12 7.06
N LEU A 62 -16.78 4.60 7.86
CA LEU A 62 -17.46 3.76 8.86
C LEU A 62 -18.60 2.93 8.24
N ASN A 63 -18.79 1.74 8.77
CA ASN A 63 -19.95 0.90 8.52
C ASN A 63 -21.15 1.34 9.39
N PRO A 64 -22.36 0.75 9.21
CA PRO A 64 -23.53 1.08 10.05
C PRO A 64 -23.30 0.86 11.55
N GLU A 65 -22.43 -0.07 11.94
CA GLU A 65 -22.07 -0.39 13.33
C GLU A 65 -21.02 0.58 13.91
N LYS A 66 -20.65 1.63 13.16
CA LYS A 66 -19.70 2.66 13.56
C LYS A 66 -18.25 2.20 13.72
N GLY A 67 -17.90 1.06 13.17
CA GLY A 67 -16.52 0.62 12.99
C GLY A 67 -16.03 0.87 11.56
N LEU A 68 -14.72 0.73 11.33
CA LEU A 68 -14.15 0.82 9.98
C LEU A 68 -14.82 -0.24 9.07
N HIS A 69 -15.31 0.20 7.92
CA HIS A 69 -15.91 -0.69 6.92
C HIS A 69 -14.84 -1.66 6.39
N GLY A 70 -15.15 -2.96 6.36
CA GLY A 70 -14.23 -4.00 5.91
C GLY A 70 -13.71 -3.79 4.48
N GLY A 71 -14.56 -3.26 3.58
CA GLY A 71 -14.15 -2.90 2.22
C GLY A 71 -13.11 -1.77 2.19
N ILE A 72 -13.19 -0.80 3.10
CA ILE A 72 -12.17 0.25 3.22
C ILE A 72 -10.86 -0.33 3.77
N MET A 73 -10.94 -1.21 4.77
CA MET A 73 -9.76 -1.91 5.28
C MET A 73 -9.07 -2.74 4.18
N ALA A 74 -9.85 -3.44 3.35
CA ALA A 74 -9.33 -4.14 2.17
C ALA A 74 -8.71 -3.18 1.15
N THR A 75 -9.30 -2.00 0.93
CA THR A 75 -8.75 -0.94 0.08
C THR A 75 -7.39 -0.46 0.61
N ASN A 76 -7.25 -0.27 1.93
CA ASN A 76 -5.98 0.13 2.53
C ASN A 76 -4.89 -0.95 2.35
N PHE A 77 -5.26 -2.24 2.43
CA PHE A 77 -4.35 -3.33 2.07
C PHE A 77 -3.95 -3.26 0.59
N ASP A 78 -4.93 -3.11 -0.30
CA ASP A 78 -4.67 -3.02 -1.75
C ASP A 78 -3.75 -1.84 -2.11
N VAL A 79 -4.00 -0.68 -1.53
CA VAL A 79 -3.14 0.50 -1.67
C VAL A 79 -1.72 0.21 -1.17
N SER A 80 -1.57 -0.39 0.00
CA SER A 80 -0.26 -0.69 0.58
C SER A 80 0.53 -1.70 -0.25
N PHE A 81 -0.13 -2.77 -0.72
CA PHE A 81 0.45 -3.73 -1.65
C PHE A 81 0.82 -3.08 -2.99
N GLY A 82 -0.08 -2.27 -3.53
CA GLY A 82 0.13 -1.56 -4.79
C GLY A 82 1.34 -0.66 -4.76
N LEU A 83 1.51 0.14 -3.70
CA LEU A 83 2.66 1.02 -3.52
C LEU A 83 3.99 0.25 -3.49
N LEU A 84 4.06 -0.85 -2.73
CA LEU A 84 5.26 -1.68 -2.68
C LEU A 84 5.52 -2.35 -4.05
N SER A 85 4.48 -2.88 -4.69
CA SER A 85 4.57 -3.52 -6.00
C SER A 85 5.02 -2.55 -7.08
N HIS A 86 4.48 -1.31 -7.10
CA HIS A 86 4.89 -0.26 -8.03
C HIS A 86 6.37 0.08 -7.92
N TYR A 87 6.87 0.21 -6.69
CA TYR A 87 8.29 0.50 -6.50
C TYR A 87 9.18 -0.57 -7.19
N PHE A 88 8.89 -1.85 -6.99
CA PHE A 88 9.67 -2.94 -7.57
C PHE A 88 9.35 -3.21 -9.05
N ALA A 89 8.18 -2.80 -9.54
CA ALA A 89 7.84 -2.85 -10.97
C ALA A 89 8.53 -1.74 -11.80
N LYS A 90 9.13 -0.76 -11.13
CA LYS A 90 9.81 0.39 -11.74
C LYS A 90 8.84 1.25 -12.55
N GLN A 91 9.14 1.47 -13.81
CA GLN A 91 8.31 2.25 -14.72
C GLN A 91 7.04 1.54 -15.20
N HIS A 92 6.91 0.24 -14.91
CA HIS A 92 5.76 -0.54 -15.35
C HIS A 92 4.55 -0.33 -14.44
N MET A 93 3.38 -0.32 -15.05
CA MET A 93 2.13 -0.36 -14.30
C MET A 93 1.95 -1.74 -13.66
N VAL A 94 1.20 -1.79 -12.57
CA VAL A 94 0.82 -3.03 -11.90
C VAL A 94 -0.70 -3.12 -11.78
N SER A 95 -1.22 -4.34 -11.74
CA SER A 95 -2.64 -4.60 -11.56
C SER A 95 -2.85 -5.67 -10.49
N THR A 96 -3.79 -5.43 -9.60
CA THR A 96 -4.22 -6.40 -8.59
C THR A 96 -4.84 -7.61 -9.29
N VAL A 97 -4.34 -8.80 -9.00
CA VAL A 97 -4.90 -10.07 -9.51
C VAL A 97 -5.79 -10.72 -8.45
N THR A 98 -5.26 -10.86 -7.25
CA THR A 98 -6.00 -11.39 -6.10
C THR A 98 -5.66 -10.60 -4.86
N ILE A 99 -6.64 -10.50 -3.96
CA ILE A 99 -6.44 -10.05 -2.60
C ILE A 99 -7.35 -10.86 -1.67
N HIS A 100 -6.78 -11.38 -0.60
CA HIS A 100 -7.49 -12.08 0.45
C HIS A 100 -7.27 -11.36 1.77
N THR A 101 -8.35 -11.02 2.45
CA THR A 101 -8.30 -10.33 3.75
C THR A 101 -9.01 -11.14 4.82
N THR A 102 -8.45 -11.17 6.03
CA THR A 102 -9.06 -11.76 7.21
C THR A 102 -9.14 -10.70 8.30
N PHE A 103 -10.34 -10.35 8.70
CA PHE A 103 -10.61 -9.35 9.73
C PHE A 103 -10.69 -10.03 11.09
N LEU A 104 -9.86 -9.60 12.04
CA LEU A 104 -9.70 -10.25 13.35
C LEU A 104 -10.26 -9.42 14.49
N LYS A 105 -10.21 -8.09 14.40
CA LYS A 105 -10.65 -7.15 15.43
C LYS A 105 -11.36 -5.96 14.82
N PRO A 106 -12.37 -5.40 15.51
CA PRO A 106 -13.01 -4.16 15.10
C PRO A 106 -12.01 -3.00 15.23
N VAL A 107 -12.11 -2.08 14.29
CA VAL A 107 -11.33 -0.85 14.23
C VAL A 107 -12.29 0.33 14.36
N MET A 108 -11.97 1.28 15.23
CA MET A 108 -12.88 2.34 15.62
C MET A 108 -12.54 3.67 14.95
N PRO A 109 -13.46 4.66 14.95
CA PRO A 109 -13.15 6.02 14.48
C PRO A 109 -11.93 6.60 15.19
N ASN A 110 -11.11 7.33 14.42
CA ASN A 110 -9.86 7.95 14.84
C ASN A 110 -8.72 6.97 15.22
N ASP A 111 -8.92 5.67 15.13
CA ASP A 111 -7.81 4.73 15.20
C ASP A 111 -6.80 5.01 14.08
N VAL A 112 -5.53 4.78 14.36
CA VAL A 112 -4.47 4.72 13.37
C VAL A 112 -4.07 3.27 13.20
N ILE A 113 -4.06 2.81 11.93
CA ILE A 113 -3.73 1.43 11.59
C ILE A 113 -2.44 1.42 10.79
N HIS A 114 -1.52 0.57 11.19
CA HIS A 114 -0.25 0.31 10.52
C HIS A 114 -0.34 -0.95 9.66
N TYR A 115 -0.22 -0.80 8.35
CA TYR A 115 -0.18 -1.90 7.39
C TYR A 115 1.27 -2.23 7.07
N LYS A 116 1.74 -3.37 7.58
CA LYS A 116 3.11 -3.89 7.36
C LYS A 116 3.07 -4.87 6.20
N VAL A 117 3.65 -4.48 5.08
CA VAL A 117 3.64 -5.25 3.83
C VAL A 117 5.00 -5.87 3.59
N GLN A 118 4.99 -7.14 3.22
CA GLN A 118 6.18 -7.93 2.89
C GLN A 118 6.04 -8.54 1.50
N MET A 119 7.02 -8.33 0.63
CA MET A 119 7.15 -9.06 -0.64
C MET A 119 7.60 -10.49 -0.33
N SER A 120 6.72 -11.47 -0.59
CA SER A 120 7.02 -12.90 -0.40
C SER A 120 7.75 -13.49 -1.62
N ASN A 121 7.39 -13.00 -2.81
CA ASN A 121 8.05 -13.40 -4.06
C ASN A 121 8.01 -12.24 -5.06
N LEU A 122 9.18 -11.79 -5.48
CA LEU A 122 9.36 -10.79 -6.53
C LEU A 122 9.62 -11.52 -7.86
N GLY A 123 8.54 -11.98 -8.49
CA GLY A 123 8.62 -12.62 -9.82
C GLY A 123 8.76 -11.59 -10.94
N ARG A 124 9.19 -12.05 -12.10
CA ARG A 124 9.31 -11.19 -13.29
C ARG A 124 7.96 -10.60 -13.74
N THR A 125 6.88 -11.35 -13.58
CA THR A 125 5.53 -10.97 -14.01
C THR A 125 4.56 -10.86 -12.84
N ILE A 126 4.69 -11.72 -11.83
CA ILE A 126 3.80 -11.76 -10.68
C ILE A 126 4.59 -11.43 -9.42
N HIS A 127 4.10 -10.46 -8.66
CA HIS A 127 4.53 -10.14 -7.31
C HIS A 127 3.55 -10.77 -6.32
N SER A 128 4.05 -11.55 -5.37
CA SER A 128 3.24 -12.10 -4.27
C SER A 128 3.63 -11.43 -2.97
N MET A 129 2.64 -11.04 -2.17
CA MET A 129 2.86 -10.28 -0.95
C MET A 129 1.94 -10.74 0.17
N THR A 130 2.38 -10.53 1.40
CA THR A 130 1.59 -10.67 2.62
C THR A 130 1.60 -9.37 3.40
N ALA A 131 0.58 -9.16 4.24
CA ALA A 131 0.53 -7.99 5.10
C ALA A 131 -0.23 -8.26 6.40
N GLU A 132 0.12 -7.47 7.41
CA GLU A 132 -0.55 -7.42 8.69
C GLU A 132 -0.99 -5.98 8.98
N ALA A 133 -2.19 -5.82 9.54
CA ALA A 133 -2.71 -4.53 9.96
C ALA A 133 -2.78 -4.47 11.49
N TRP A 134 -2.06 -3.53 12.09
CA TRP A 134 -1.90 -3.37 13.53
C TRP A 134 -2.48 -2.05 14.01
N LEU A 135 -3.24 -2.07 15.11
CA LEU A 135 -3.72 -0.85 15.76
C LEU A 135 -2.58 -0.16 16.53
N GLU A 136 -2.36 1.14 16.29
CA GLU A 136 -1.31 1.89 16.95
C GLU A 136 -1.52 1.98 18.46
N ARG A 137 -2.76 2.21 18.91
CA ARG A 137 -3.12 2.49 20.31
C ARG A 137 -2.74 1.39 21.31
N ASP A 138 -2.81 0.11 20.89
CA ASP A 138 -2.64 -1.05 21.78
C ASP A 138 -1.82 -2.18 21.14
N ASN A 139 -1.27 -1.93 19.96
CA ASN A 139 -0.45 -2.87 19.20
C ASN A 139 -1.14 -4.24 19.01
N ILE A 140 -2.45 -4.20 18.70
CA ILE A 140 -3.25 -5.39 18.44
C ILE A 140 -3.31 -5.66 16.94
N LEU A 141 -3.11 -6.91 16.52
CA LEU A 141 -3.31 -7.37 15.17
C LEU A 141 -4.81 -7.34 14.83
N ALA A 142 -5.20 -6.43 13.96
CA ALA A 142 -6.60 -6.20 13.57
C ALA A 142 -7.01 -6.98 12.33
N ALA A 143 -6.09 -7.21 11.39
CA ALA A 143 -6.35 -7.98 10.18
C ALA A 143 -5.06 -8.50 9.55
N THR A 144 -5.20 -9.50 8.68
CA THR A 144 -4.12 -10.00 7.81
C THR A 144 -4.58 -10.05 6.37
N ALA A 145 -3.64 -9.99 5.43
CA ALA A 145 -3.95 -10.13 4.02
C ALA A 145 -2.82 -10.79 3.23
N SER A 146 -3.18 -11.34 2.07
CA SER A 146 -2.24 -11.76 1.04
C SER A 146 -2.73 -11.28 -0.32
N ALA A 147 -1.81 -11.01 -1.24
CA ALA A 147 -2.14 -10.51 -2.56
C ALA A 147 -1.17 -11.00 -3.64
N SER A 148 -1.68 -11.03 -4.87
CA SER A 148 -0.87 -11.18 -6.08
C SER A 148 -1.13 -10.00 -7.00
N TYR A 149 -0.05 -9.44 -7.53
CA TYR A 149 -0.07 -8.33 -8.49
C TYR A 149 0.62 -8.74 -9.77
N MET A 150 0.09 -8.29 -10.89
CA MET A 150 0.71 -8.50 -12.20
C MET A 150 1.44 -7.23 -12.63
N LYS A 151 2.72 -7.36 -12.96
CA LYS A 151 3.50 -6.34 -13.67
C LYS A 151 3.06 -6.33 -15.14
N LEU A 152 2.53 -5.21 -15.60
CA LEU A 152 2.04 -5.04 -16.95
C LEU A 152 3.17 -4.65 -17.91
N HIS A 153 2.93 -4.84 -19.21
CA HIS A 153 3.84 -4.34 -20.25
C HIS A 153 3.75 -2.82 -20.42
N GLN A 154 2.61 -2.25 -20.07
CA GLN A 154 2.38 -0.81 -20.12
C GLN A 154 3.26 -0.10 -19.08
N THR A 155 3.73 1.09 -19.46
CA THR A 155 4.51 1.98 -18.61
C THR A 155 3.74 3.26 -18.35
N PHE A 156 4.14 4.04 -17.36
CA PHE A 156 3.51 5.34 -17.08
C PHE A 156 3.65 6.34 -18.23
N ASP A 157 4.69 6.19 -19.07
CA ASP A 157 4.92 7.05 -20.24
C ASP A 157 4.14 6.61 -21.48
N SER A 158 3.56 5.40 -21.45
CA SER A 158 2.76 4.83 -22.52
C SER A 158 1.51 4.15 -21.94
N PRO A 159 0.56 4.93 -21.39
CA PRO A 159 -0.67 4.38 -20.84
C PRO A 159 -1.55 3.81 -21.95
N ILE A 160 -2.51 2.96 -21.56
CA ILE A 160 -3.50 2.32 -22.45
C ILE A 160 -4.27 3.35 -23.26
#